data_3e27af9308cf5e3b9a68316c87413605
#
_entry.id   3e27af9308cf5e3b9a68316c87413605
#
_cell.length_a   1.000
_cell.length_b   1.000
_cell.length_c   1.000
_cell.angle_alpha   90.00
_cell.angle_beta   90.00
_cell.angle_gamma   90.00
#
_symmetry.space_group_name_H-M   'P 1'
#
loop_
_entity.id
_entity.type
_entity.pdbx_description
1 polymer ?
#
loop_
_entity_poly.entity_id
_entity_poly.type
_entity_poly.pdbx_seq_one_letter_code
_entity_poly.pdbx_strand_id
1 'polypeptide(L)'
;MTPEPFATWRRMIKEHGLIKTVFLRVDDTVTRITTGLNINDLRSVLRGDPAGKPNPRVKPHTESAIFHIWPSFYHEAVTKFYPTFRLGMISTLLFLVETLTGLFLMIYYTPAPGVAYDNMLKILSNVPMGQFIRDIHRLAAEFMVVAVWLHMGRTFLTGSYKKPRQFTWATGVILLILTIGLSYTGYLLPWDQLAYWAVTIGASMADAAPPPEVGQAVALLLKGGPDLGAAGLLRFYLLHVFAFPLAAILFIFVHYYKVVRHGHSLPPEMEQVGEDTARKVSQDKRVPFLPDVLTNELVWFGILMVALVVPIALNIYNAPLEHAANPSSTPLHTVAPWYFLFLQGWLKLGDKTFMGVIFPTILIGLLLLWPYIDYNPSRRYGARRLALAAMFITIAILIISSYMGTPGFAVVTAPQIEIGYEFIPGEKVGPVRAIPFDQMIVGTWSTQDLEAIPDDAPQLKQVMEELQASVGAVPPQQVVNDKPVFYSNMYGELTISDAQTAGGEPNLKELVLGIHWNEQPIDPVNGQPGYFVYTYVSVDSNYSSGGD
;
A
#
# COMPACT_ATOMS: atom_id res chain seq x y z
N MET A 1 41.57 8.41 42.55
CA MET A 1 41.18 6.99 42.79
C MET A 1 39.67 6.94 42.87
N THR A 2 39.01 6.43 41.85
CA THR A 2 37.57 6.15 41.86
C THR A 2 37.34 4.97 42.81
N PRO A 3 36.50 5.08 43.86
CA PRO A 3 36.24 3.96 44.74
C PRO A 3 35.67 2.78 43.96
N GLU A 4 36.18 1.56 44.23
CA GLU A 4 35.68 0.34 43.62
C GLU A 4 34.16 0.25 43.79
N PRO A 5 33.41 -0.08 42.77
CA PRO A 5 31.93 -0.12 42.80
C PRO A 5 31.40 -1.02 43.92
N PHE A 6 32.10 -2.09 44.27
CA PHE A 6 31.73 -2.98 45.38
C PHE A 6 31.92 -2.38 46.78
N ALA A 7 32.90 -1.51 46.99
CA ALA A 7 33.12 -0.83 48.28
C ALA A 7 31.95 0.14 48.57
N THR A 8 31.45 0.82 47.52
CA THR A 8 30.29 1.71 47.63
C THR A 8 29.01 0.94 47.95
N TRP A 9 28.79 -0.24 47.35
CA TRP A 9 27.65 -1.10 47.65
C TRP A 9 27.65 -1.60 49.10
N ARG A 10 28.78 -2.15 49.58
CA ARG A 10 28.90 -2.63 50.95
C ARG A 10 28.64 -1.52 51.99
N ARG A 11 29.13 -0.30 51.73
CA ARG A 11 28.88 0.84 52.59
C ARG A 11 27.42 1.22 52.66
N MET A 12 26.74 1.31 51.48
CA MET A 12 25.31 1.64 51.42
C MET A 12 24.44 0.57 52.08
N ILE A 13 24.75 -0.72 51.91
CA ILE A 13 24.04 -1.81 52.58
C ILE A 13 24.20 -1.71 54.11
N LYS A 14 25.39 -1.37 54.59
CA LYS A 14 25.63 -1.21 56.03
C LYS A 14 24.89 -0.02 56.62
N GLU A 15 24.77 1.07 55.85
CA GLU A 15 24.12 2.31 56.29
C GLU A 15 22.57 2.25 56.18
N HIS A 16 22.04 1.60 55.18
CA HIS A 16 20.61 1.66 54.81
C HIS A 16 19.89 0.32 54.79
N GLY A 17 20.61 -0.77 54.92
CA GLY A 17 20.07 -2.12 54.69
C GLY A 17 19.92 -2.47 53.18
N LEU A 18 19.81 -3.75 52.87
CA LEU A 18 19.82 -4.25 51.49
C LEU A 18 18.65 -3.68 50.67
N ILE A 19 17.42 -3.78 51.16
CA ILE A 19 16.21 -3.40 50.42
C ILE A 19 16.23 -1.90 50.07
N LYS A 20 16.59 -1.05 51.06
CA LYS A 20 16.65 0.39 50.86
C LYS A 20 17.81 0.78 49.93
N THR A 21 18.94 0.09 49.99
CA THR A 21 20.07 0.30 49.06
C THR A 21 19.68 -0.03 47.63
N VAL A 22 19.00 -1.16 47.40
CA VAL A 22 18.48 -1.51 46.06
C VAL A 22 17.51 -0.45 45.55
N PHE A 23 16.55 -0.04 46.39
CA PHE A 23 15.61 1.02 46.01
C PHE A 23 16.31 2.33 45.65
N LEU A 24 17.27 2.79 46.43
CA LEU A 24 18.01 4.02 46.15
C LEU A 24 18.82 3.94 44.86
N ARG A 25 19.36 2.76 44.53
CA ARG A 25 20.08 2.53 43.27
C ARG A 25 19.13 2.52 42.06
N VAL A 26 18.00 1.88 42.20
CA VAL A 26 16.97 1.89 41.13
C VAL A 26 16.46 3.32 40.92
N ASP A 27 16.21 4.05 42.01
CA ASP A 27 15.77 5.45 41.97
C ASP A 27 16.82 6.38 41.31
N ASP A 28 18.12 6.23 41.67
CA ASP A 28 19.23 6.94 41.01
C ASP A 28 19.31 6.60 39.49
N THR A 29 19.17 5.32 39.15
CA THR A 29 19.16 4.88 37.75
C THR A 29 17.98 5.47 36.99
N VAL A 30 16.79 5.41 37.56
CA VAL A 30 15.58 6.01 36.97
C VAL A 30 15.77 7.52 36.83
N THR A 31 16.29 8.20 37.85
CA THR A 31 16.53 9.64 37.80
C THR A 31 17.52 10.05 36.72
N ARG A 32 18.56 9.23 36.46
CA ARG A 32 19.53 9.46 35.39
C ARG A 32 18.92 9.22 34.00
N ILE A 33 18.17 8.13 33.84
CA ILE A 33 17.51 7.78 32.56
C ILE A 33 16.46 8.84 32.20
N THR A 34 15.70 9.30 33.20
CA THR A 34 14.64 10.30 33.00
C THR A 34 15.15 11.75 33.05
N THR A 35 16.47 11.94 33.23
CA THR A 35 17.09 13.27 33.35
C THR A 35 16.50 14.14 34.45
N GLY A 36 16.21 13.52 35.62
CA GLY A 36 15.84 14.26 36.83
C GLY A 36 14.52 13.90 37.51
N LEU A 37 13.78 12.92 37.00
CA LEU A 37 12.57 12.40 37.66
C LEU A 37 12.89 11.15 38.45
N ASN A 38 12.54 11.17 39.75
CA ASN A 38 12.66 10.01 40.61
C ASN A 38 11.42 9.10 40.54
N ILE A 39 11.49 7.93 41.19
CA ILE A 39 10.38 6.95 41.18
C ILE A 39 9.09 7.55 41.77
N ASN A 40 9.20 8.43 42.76
CA ASN A 40 8.02 9.06 43.36
C ASN A 40 7.37 10.06 42.39
N ASP A 41 8.17 10.80 41.59
CA ASP A 41 7.65 11.67 40.55
C ASP A 41 6.87 10.86 39.51
N LEU A 42 7.42 9.71 39.06
CA LEU A 42 6.73 8.81 38.12
C LEU A 42 5.44 8.23 38.72
N ARG A 43 5.48 7.79 39.99
CA ARG A 43 4.28 7.30 40.71
C ARG A 43 3.21 8.38 40.82
N SER A 44 3.60 9.61 41.13
CA SER A 44 2.69 10.75 41.22
C SER A 44 1.99 11.02 39.86
N VAL A 45 2.72 10.90 38.75
CA VAL A 45 2.14 11.02 37.41
C VAL A 45 1.14 9.90 37.13
N LEU A 46 1.51 8.64 37.41
CA LEU A 46 0.65 7.48 37.19
C LEU A 46 -0.65 7.52 38.02
N ARG A 47 -0.61 8.15 39.19
CA ARG A 47 -1.79 8.38 40.05
C ARG A 47 -2.63 9.59 39.62
N GLY A 48 -2.12 10.42 38.69
CA GLY A 48 -2.79 11.67 38.31
C GLY A 48 -2.67 12.77 39.35
N ASP A 49 -1.68 12.69 40.29
CA ASP A 49 -1.48 13.69 41.32
C ASP A 49 -1.09 15.04 40.68
N PRO A 50 -1.57 16.18 41.20
CA PRO A 50 -1.18 17.49 40.70
C PRO A 50 0.32 17.75 40.91
N ALA A 51 0.95 18.39 39.94
CA ALA A 51 2.37 18.73 40.04
C ALA A 51 2.61 19.80 41.13
N GLY A 52 3.66 19.59 41.93
CA GLY A 52 4.11 20.58 42.91
C GLY A 52 4.64 21.89 42.31
N LYS A 53 4.88 22.88 43.13
CA LYS A 53 5.55 24.13 42.72
C LYS A 53 6.88 24.27 43.47
N PRO A 54 8.04 24.41 42.76
CA PRO A 54 8.23 24.34 41.32
C PRO A 54 7.91 22.94 40.75
N ASN A 55 7.44 22.87 39.50
CA ASN A 55 7.05 21.61 38.89
C ASN A 55 8.30 20.79 38.50
N PRO A 56 8.63 19.70 39.19
CA PRO A 56 9.83 18.90 38.90
C PRO A 56 9.74 18.19 37.56
N ARG A 57 8.51 18.00 37.02
CA ARG A 57 8.25 17.30 35.79
C ARG A 57 8.74 18.04 34.52
N VAL A 58 9.05 19.35 34.65
CA VAL A 58 9.64 20.15 33.56
C VAL A 58 11.15 19.96 33.47
N LYS A 59 11.80 19.45 34.52
CA LYS A 59 13.25 19.30 34.60
C LYS A 59 13.87 18.46 33.48
N PRO A 60 13.32 17.27 33.08
CA PRO A 60 13.85 16.50 31.98
C PRO A 60 13.85 17.25 30.65
N HIS A 61 12.85 18.09 30.39
CA HIS A 61 12.80 18.89 29.19
C HIS A 61 13.89 19.97 29.14
N THR A 62 14.17 20.62 30.27
CA THR A 62 15.15 21.71 30.34
C THR A 62 16.60 21.22 30.40
N GLU A 63 16.85 20.04 30.94
CA GLU A 63 18.18 19.49 31.17
C GLU A 63 18.66 18.48 30.12
N SER A 64 17.76 17.96 29.28
CA SER A 64 18.09 16.98 28.24
C SER A 64 18.07 17.57 26.83
N ALA A 65 19.17 17.42 26.09
CA ALA A 65 19.25 17.81 24.68
C ALA A 65 18.24 17.04 23.79
N ILE A 66 18.01 15.75 24.06
CA ILE A 66 17.09 14.90 23.28
C ILE A 66 15.65 15.37 23.47
N PHE A 67 15.24 15.62 24.72
CA PHE A 67 13.88 16.04 25.01
C PHE A 67 13.61 17.52 24.70
N HIS A 68 14.65 18.32 24.45
CA HIS A 68 14.50 19.72 24.05
C HIS A 68 13.87 19.89 22.66
N ILE A 69 13.90 18.83 21.82
CA ILE A 69 13.26 18.80 20.49
C ILE A 69 11.72 18.80 20.64
N TRP A 70 11.18 18.26 21.73
CA TRP A 70 9.75 18.16 22.00
C TRP A 70 9.22 19.48 22.58
N PRO A 71 7.92 19.78 22.43
CA PRO A 71 7.34 20.93 23.11
C PRO A 71 7.34 20.70 24.64
N SER A 72 7.56 21.75 25.41
CA SER A 72 7.58 21.63 26.86
C SER A 72 6.20 21.34 27.47
N PHE A 73 5.14 21.76 26.78
CA PHE A 73 3.76 21.55 27.20
C PHE A 73 2.81 21.55 26.01
N TYR A 74 1.63 20.96 26.22
CA TYR A 74 0.46 21.08 25.36
C TYR A 74 -0.69 21.77 26.09
N HIS A 75 -1.68 22.24 25.34
CA HIS A 75 -2.94 22.69 25.92
C HIS A 75 -3.76 21.47 26.39
N GLU A 76 -4.36 21.55 27.59
CA GLU A 76 -5.15 20.44 28.19
C GLU A 76 -6.23 19.86 27.27
N ALA A 77 -6.89 20.73 26.46
CA ALA A 77 -7.95 20.31 25.53
C ALA A 77 -7.46 19.39 24.41
N VAL A 78 -6.14 19.32 24.12
CA VAL A 78 -5.58 18.45 23.06
C VAL A 78 -4.84 17.24 23.62
N THR A 79 -4.71 17.14 24.94
CA THR A 79 -4.05 15.98 25.59
C THR A 79 -5.01 14.83 25.88
N LYS A 80 -6.33 15.06 25.77
CA LYS A 80 -7.36 14.03 25.85
C LYS A 80 -7.44 13.24 24.52
N PHE A 81 -8.16 12.12 24.52
CA PHE A 81 -8.37 11.33 23.29
C PHE A 81 -9.02 12.18 22.18
N TYR A 82 -10.18 12.80 22.46
CA TYR A 82 -10.73 13.86 21.61
C TYR A 82 -10.00 15.18 21.88
N PRO A 83 -9.68 16.04 20.89
CA PRO A 83 -10.10 16.00 19.51
C PRO A 83 -9.11 15.36 18.54
N THR A 84 -7.94 14.91 18.99
CA THR A 84 -6.87 14.43 18.10
C THR A 84 -6.99 12.95 17.75
N PHE A 85 -7.68 12.17 18.59
CA PHE A 85 -7.75 10.70 18.57
C PHE A 85 -6.38 10.04 18.51
N ARG A 86 -5.33 10.77 18.86
CA ARG A 86 -3.93 10.33 18.82
C ARG A 86 -3.45 9.85 17.43
N LEU A 87 -4.20 10.10 16.36
CA LEU A 87 -3.98 9.51 15.03
C LEU A 87 -2.60 9.85 14.46
N GLY A 88 -2.11 11.09 14.63
CA GLY A 88 -0.77 11.47 14.18
C GLY A 88 0.34 10.71 14.90
N MET A 89 0.20 10.52 16.22
CA MET A 89 1.12 9.70 17.01
C MET A 89 1.05 8.23 16.60
N ILE A 90 -0.17 7.67 16.48
CA ILE A 90 -0.38 6.29 16.05
C ILE A 90 0.28 6.04 14.68
N SER A 91 0.11 6.95 13.71
CA SER A 91 0.77 6.83 12.40
C SER A 91 2.31 6.82 12.53
N THR A 92 2.89 7.65 13.40
CA THR A 92 4.34 7.67 13.64
C THR A 92 4.83 6.39 14.32
N LEU A 93 4.06 5.85 15.26
CA LEU A 93 4.40 4.59 15.94
C LEU A 93 4.29 3.38 14.99
N LEU A 94 3.27 3.36 14.12
CA LEU A 94 3.15 2.36 13.06
C LEU A 94 4.34 2.44 12.09
N PHE A 95 4.75 3.63 11.69
CA PHE A 95 5.96 3.81 10.87
C PHE A 95 7.22 3.27 11.56
N LEU A 96 7.34 3.42 12.88
CA LEU A 96 8.44 2.82 13.65
C LEU A 96 8.36 1.29 13.64
N VAL A 97 7.17 0.71 13.84
CA VAL A 97 6.96 -0.75 13.76
C VAL A 97 7.32 -1.26 12.37
N GLU A 98 6.86 -0.60 11.31
CA GLU A 98 7.19 -0.92 9.91
C GLU A 98 8.71 -0.89 9.66
N THR A 99 9.40 0.15 10.16
CA THR A 99 10.85 0.26 10.01
C THR A 99 11.58 -0.90 10.72
N LEU A 100 11.22 -1.21 11.96
CA LEU A 100 11.89 -2.27 12.72
C LEU A 100 11.64 -3.67 12.13
N THR A 101 10.40 -3.96 11.77
CA THR A 101 10.04 -5.25 11.15
C THR A 101 10.62 -5.37 9.75
N GLY A 102 10.62 -4.27 8.97
CA GLY A 102 11.23 -4.22 7.64
C GLY A 102 12.73 -4.45 7.65
N LEU A 103 13.47 -3.87 8.61
CA LEU A 103 14.91 -4.12 8.80
C LEU A 103 15.19 -5.61 9.09
N PHE A 104 14.33 -6.26 9.88
CA PHE A 104 14.45 -7.70 10.11
C PHE A 104 14.20 -8.50 8.83
N LEU A 105 13.12 -8.22 8.09
CA LEU A 105 12.80 -8.93 6.86
C LEU A 105 13.89 -8.75 5.79
N MET A 106 14.48 -7.56 5.71
CA MET A 106 15.55 -7.22 4.75
C MET A 106 16.78 -8.15 4.90
N ILE A 107 17.06 -8.66 6.12
CA ILE A 107 18.20 -9.56 6.37
C ILE A 107 18.07 -10.87 5.59
N TYR A 108 16.85 -11.34 5.39
CA TYR A 108 16.55 -12.65 4.80
C TYR A 108 16.05 -12.58 3.36
N TYR A 109 15.94 -11.37 2.79
CA TYR A 109 15.33 -11.14 1.48
C TYR A 109 16.35 -10.72 0.43
N THR A 110 16.28 -11.35 -0.75
CA THR A 110 17.09 -11.02 -1.93
C THR A 110 16.16 -10.58 -3.07
N PRO A 111 16.29 -9.36 -3.60
CA PRO A 111 15.42 -8.83 -4.65
C PRO A 111 15.77 -9.35 -6.05
N ALA A 112 15.55 -10.65 -6.28
CA ALA A 112 15.74 -11.28 -7.58
C ALA A 112 14.62 -12.29 -7.85
N PRO A 113 13.99 -12.29 -9.07
CA PRO A 113 12.84 -13.13 -9.38
C PRO A 113 13.02 -14.61 -9.08
N GLY A 114 14.20 -15.16 -9.34
CA GLY A 114 14.50 -16.58 -9.10
C GLY A 114 14.59 -17.01 -7.64
N VAL A 115 14.69 -16.06 -6.68
CA VAL A 115 14.88 -16.39 -5.25
C VAL A 115 13.94 -15.60 -4.32
N ALA A 116 13.32 -14.53 -4.76
CA ALA A 116 12.50 -13.65 -3.92
C ALA A 116 11.33 -14.41 -3.28
N TYR A 117 10.60 -15.18 -4.07
CA TYR A 117 9.49 -16.02 -3.58
C TYR A 117 9.97 -17.12 -2.62
N ASP A 118 11.08 -17.80 -2.95
CA ASP A 118 11.67 -18.81 -2.07
C ASP A 118 12.15 -18.21 -0.74
N ASN A 119 12.65 -16.97 -0.77
CA ASN A 119 13.00 -16.26 0.47
C ASN A 119 11.75 -15.99 1.32
N MET A 120 10.60 -15.66 0.69
CA MET A 120 9.35 -15.55 1.44
C MET A 120 8.95 -16.87 2.10
N LEU A 121 9.02 -17.99 1.37
CA LEU A 121 8.74 -19.30 1.93
C LEU A 121 9.71 -19.65 3.09
N LYS A 122 11.01 -19.34 2.95
CA LYS A 122 12.00 -19.53 4.02
C LYS A 122 11.72 -18.65 5.24
N ILE A 123 11.32 -17.39 5.04
CA ILE A 123 10.93 -16.50 6.15
C ILE A 123 9.74 -17.10 6.90
N LEU A 124 8.76 -17.66 6.20
CA LEU A 124 7.56 -18.23 6.81
C LEU A 124 7.85 -19.55 7.57
N SER A 125 8.76 -20.37 7.08
CA SER A 125 8.95 -21.75 7.59
C SER A 125 10.21 -21.96 8.41
N ASN A 126 11.33 -21.30 8.07
CA ASN A 126 12.66 -21.66 8.58
C ASN A 126 13.28 -20.57 9.47
N VAL A 127 12.83 -19.31 9.33
CA VAL A 127 13.36 -18.20 10.15
C VAL A 127 12.61 -18.13 11.47
N PRO A 128 13.30 -18.19 12.63
CA PRO A 128 12.64 -18.01 13.91
C PRO A 128 11.85 -16.69 13.98
N MET A 129 10.58 -16.74 14.33
CA MET A 129 9.66 -15.59 14.34
C MET A 129 9.45 -14.93 12.96
N GLY A 130 9.93 -15.50 11.87
CA GLY A 130 9.85 -14.88 10.55
C GLY A 130 8.43 -14.65 10.09
N GLN A 131 7.53 -15.65 10.20
CA GLN A 131 6.11 -15.50 9.91
C GLN A 131 5.49 -14.39 10.77
N PHE A 132 5.69 -14.44 12.08
CA PHE A 132 5.14 -13.47 13.02
C PHE A 132 5.56 -12.02 12.67
N ILE A 133 6.84 -11.80 12.34
CA ILE A 133 7.34 -10.47 11.98
C ILE A 133 6.80 -10.01 10.63
N ARG A 134 6.69 -10.91 9.64
CA ARG A 134 6.07 -10.60 8.36
C ARG A 134 4.59 -10.24 8.52
N ASP A 135 3.87 -10.99 9.34
CA ASP A 135 2.45 -10.74 9.61
C ASP A 135 2.24 -9.39 10.34
N ILE A 136 3.11 -9.05 11.32
CA ILE A 136 3.10 -7.72 11.95
C ILE A 136 3.39 -6.63 10.91
N HIS A 137 4.40 -6.79 10.07
CA HIS A 137 4.76 -5.82 9.04
C HIS A 137 3.57 -5.55 8.11
N ARG A 138 2.92 -6.58 7.61
CA ARG A 138 1.75 -6.42 6.73
C ARG A 138 0.55 -5.81 7.44
N LEU A 139 0.23 -6.27 8.65
CA LEU A 139 -0.92 -5.76 9.41
C LEU A 139 -0.71 -4.31 9.85
N ALA A 140 0.51 -3.96 10.27
CA ALA A 140 0.86 -2.60 10.66
C ALA A 140 0.79 -1.63 9.46
N ALA A 141 1.18 -2.08 8.25
CA ALA A 141 1.02 -1.30 7.01
C ALA A 141 -0.46 -0.99 6.73
N GLU A 142 -1.34 -1.97 6.86
CA GLU A 142 -2.78 -1.77 6.71
C GLU A 142 -3.35 -0.80 7.76
N PHE A 143 -2.95 -0.96 9.01
CA PHE A 143 -3.32 -0.04 10.09
C PHE A 143 -2.77 1.37 9.87
N MET A 144 -1.56 1.50 9.30
CA MET A 144 -0.96 2.80 8.98
C MET A 144 -1.76 3.53 7.89
N VAL A 145 -2.20 2.84 6.85
CA VAL A 145 -3.07 3.42 5.83
C VAL A 145 -4.37 3.94 6.45
N VAL A 146 -5.04 3.12 7.27
CA VAL A 146 -6.27 3.53 7.98
C VAL A 146 -6.00 4.73 8.90
N ALA A 147 -4.93 4.69 9.71
CA ALA A 147 -4.61 5.77 10.65
C ALA A 147 -4.33 7.09 9.93
N VAL A 148 -3.58 7.07 8.82
CA VAL A 148 -3.27 8.27 8.02
C VAL A 148 -4.52 8.84 7.37
N TRP A 149 -5.41 8.00 6.83
CA TRP A 149 -6.69 8.43 6.27
C TRP A 149 -7.59 9.08 7.32
N LEU A 150 -7.73 8.44 8.48
CA LEU A 150 -8.49 8.99 9.61
C LEU A 150 -7.88 10.28 10.14
N HIS A 151 -6.53 10.36 10.22
CA HIS A 151 -5.82 11.56 10.62
C HIS A 151 -6.11 12.75 9.69
N MET A 152 -6.04 12.52 8.40
CA MET A 152 -6.36 13.52 7.39
C MET A 152 -7.85 13.91 7.44
N GLY A 153 -8.75 12.95 7.50
CA GLY A 153 -10.19 13.18 7.62
C GLY A 153 -10.55 14.00 8.86
N ARG A 154 -9.97 13.65 10.02
CA ARG A 154 -10.14 14.42 11.27
C ARG A 154 -9.62 15.85 11.11
N THR A 155 -8.44 16.03 10.53
CA THR A 155 -7.83 17.35 10.31
C THR A 155 -8.70 18.20 9.37
N PHE A 156 -9.29 17.58 8.37
CA PHE A 156 -10.22 18.22 7.47
C PHE A 156 -11.53 18.62 8.18
N LEU A 157 -12.16 17.69 8.91
CA LEU A 157 -13.38 17.92 9.66
C LEU A 157 -13.28 19.14 10.58
N THR A 158 -12.21 19.21 11.36
CA THR A 158 -12.00 20.28 12.34
C THR A 158 -11.44 21.58 11.75
N GLY A 159 -11.19 21.63 10.42
CA GLY A 159 -10.58 22.79 9.77
C GLY A 159 -9.17 23.10 10.25
N SER A 160 -8.45 22.09 10.73
CA SER A 160 -7.11 22.26 11.32
C SER A 160 -6.03 22.61 10.29
N TYR A 161 -6.32 22.49 9.01
CA TYR A 161 -5.44 22.89 7.91
C TYR A 161 -5.41 24.42 7.66
N LYS A 162 -6.31 25.19 8.27
CA LYS A 162 -6.35 26.66 8.10
C LYS A 162 -5.16 27.33 8.78
N LYS A 163 -4.98 28.64 8.53
CA LYS A 163 -3.90 29.41 9.14
C LYS A 163 -3.78 29.13 10.64
N PRO A 164 -2.56 28.93 11.19
CA PRO A 164 -1.24 29.02 10.53
C PRO A 164 -0.72 27.68 9.98
N ARG A 165 -1.58 26.63 9.79
CA ARG A 165 -1.20 25.22 9.55
C ARG A 165 -1.30 24.75 8.10
N GLN A 166 -1.39 25.68 7.11
CA GLN A 166 -1.50 25.30 5.68
C GLN A 166 -0.29 24.48 5.21
N PHE A 167 0.93 24.89 5.60
CA PHE A 167 2.13 24.14 5.26
C PHE A 167 2.19 22.78 5.95
N THR A 168 1.68 22.68 7.18
CA THR A 168 1.54 21.39 7.88
C THR A 168 0.61 20.45 7.12
N TRP A 169 -0.50 20.97 6.57
CA TRP A 169 -1.39 20.19 5.70
C TRP A 169 -0.67 19.70 4.44
N ALA A 170 0.06 20.57 3.74
CA ALA A 170 0.79 20.21 2.52
C ALA A 170 1.82 19.10 2.78
N THR A 171 2.58 19.18 3.86
CA THR A 171 3.50 18.10 4.26
C THR A 171 2.77 16.81 4.62
N GLY A 172 1.55 16.90 5.19
CA GLY A 172 0.68 15.77 5.46
C GLY A 172 0.18 15.07 4.19
N VAL A 173 -0.15 15.83 3.13
CA VAL A 173 -0.51 15.26 1.81
C VAL A 173 0.69 14.54 1.18
N ILE A 174 1.89 15.10 1.30
CA ILE A 174 3.12 14.42 0.83
C ILE A 174 3.33 13.11 1.61
N LEU A 175 3.13 13.11 2.94
CA LEU A 175 3.22 11.90 3.76
C LEU A 175 2.16 10.85 3.37
N LEU A 176 0.94 11.26 2.99
CA LEU A 176 -0.06 10.36 2.45
C LEU A 176 0.44 9.69 1.16
N ILE A 177 0.97 10.48 0.22
CA ILE A 177 1.53 9.96 -1.04
C ILE A 177 2.66 8.98 -0.76
N LEU A 178 3.56 9.29 0.18
CA LEU A 178 4.65 8.41 0.56
C LEU A 178 4.14 7.11 1.23
N THR A 179 3.09 7.19 2.06
CA THR A 179 2.46 6.01 2.67
C THR A 179 1.87 5.08 1.60
N ILE A 180 1.14 5.63 0.64
CA ILE A 180 0.58 4.87 -0.49
C ILE A 180 1.71 4.32 -1.39
N GLY A 181 2.76 5.11 -1.62
CA GLY A 181 3.94 4.67 -2.37
C GLY A 181 4.68 3.52 -1.68
N LEU A 182 4.86 3.58 -0.36
CA LEU A 182 5.42 2.47 0.45
C LEU A 182 4.55 1.22 0.34
N SER A 183 3.24 1.35 0.48
CA SER A 183 2.31 0.22 0.35
C SER A 183 2.38 -0.41 -1.06
N TYR A 184 2.46 0.41 -2.11
CA TYR A 184 2.57 -0.07 -3.48
C TYR A 184 3.90 -0.76 -3.76
N THR A 185 5.01 -0.16 -3.35
CA THR A 185 6.34 -0.72 -3.61
C THR A 185 6.62 -1.98 -2.81
N GLY A 186 6.15 -2.06 -1.57
CA GLY A 186 6.27 -3.26 -0.73
C GLY A 186 5.42 -4.43 -1.22
N TYR A 187 4.31 -4.12 -1.92
CA TYR A 187 3.40 -5.14 -2.42
C TYR A 187 4.03 -6.08 -3.45
N LEU A 188 4.97 -5.60 -4.28
CA LEU A 188 5.68 -6.42 -5.27
C LEU A 188 6.69 -7.39 -4.64
N LEU A 189 7.24 -7.07 -3.48
CA LEU A 189 8.43 -7.77 -2.96
C LEU A 189 8.24 -9.28 -2.75
N PRO A 190 7.06 -9.80 -2.36
CA PRO A 190 6.84 -11.24 -2.28
C PRO A 190 7.05 -11.97 -3.61
N TRP A 191 6.98 -11.27 -4.73
CA TRP A 191 7.09 -11.84 -6.07
C TRP A 191 6.11 -12.98 -6.30
N ASP A 192 4.89 -12.81 -5.78
CA ASP A 192 3.78 -13.72 -6.00
C ASP A 192 2.92 -13.25 -7.19
N GLN A 193 1.97 -14.10 -7.60
CA GLN A 193 1.16 -13.90 -8.78
C GLN A 193 0.34 -12.59 -8.71
N LEU A 194 -0.28 -12.33 -7.59
CA LEU A 194 -1.12 -11.15 -7.40
C LEU A 194 -0.29 -9.85 -7.39
N ALA A 195 0.86 -9.88 -6.72
CA ALA A 195 1.78 -8.73 -6.65
C ALA A 195 2.37 -8.37 -8.01
N TYR A 196 2.81 -9.37 -8.78
CA TYR A 196 3.36 -9.17 -10.12
C TYR A 196 2.35 -8.47 -11.04
N TRP A 197 1.13 -8.98 -11.11
CA TRP A 197 0.10 -8.42 -11.99
C TRP A 197 -0.43 -7.07 -11.52
N ALA A 198 -0.53 -6.84 -10.19
CA ALA A 198 -0.89 -5.53 -9.67
C ALA A 198 0.12 -4.44 -10.05
N VAL A 199 1.43 -4.75 -10.02
CA VAL A 199 2.47 -3.80 -10.45
C VAL A 199 2.51 -3.66 -11.97
N THR A 200 2.27 -4.71 -12.72
CA THR A 200 2.15 -4.65 -14.18
C THR A 200 1.01 -3.70 -14.60
N ILE A 201 -0.15 -3.78 -13.95
CA ILE A 201 -1.26 -2.85 -14.15
C ILE A 201 -0.85 -1.42 -13.79
N GLY A 202 -0.21 -1.21 -12.63
CA GLY A 202 0.27 0.11 -12.21
C GLY A 202 1.30 0.71 -13.17
N ALA A 203 2.22 -0.08 -13.69
CA ALA A 203 3.17 0.35 -14.72
C ALA A 203 2.49 0.71 -16.04
N SER A 204 1.46 -0.04 -16.43
CA SER A 204 0.62 0.28 -17.60
C SER A 204 -0.16 1.60 -17.41
N MET A 205 -0.58 1.93 -16.18
CA MET A 205 -1.16 3.24 -15.88
C MET A 205 -0.12 4.35 -16.04
N ALA A 206 1.10 4.15 -15.53
CA ALA A 206 2.18 5.11 -15.69
C ALA A 206 2.52 5.36 -17.17
N ASP A 207 2.51 4.31 -18.00
CA ASP A 207 2.70 4.39 -19.46
C ASP A 207 1.65 5.28 -20.14
N ALA A 208 0.42 5.28 -19.64
CA ALA A 208 -0.67 6.10 -20.14
C ALA A 208 -0.59 7.58 -19.74
N ALA A 209 0.41 8.00 -18.94
CA ALA A 209 0.52 9.38 -18.50
C ALA A 209 0.92 10.32 -19.64
N PRO A 210 0.19 11.44 -19.86
CA PRO A 210 0.55 12.43 -20.85
C PRO A 210 1.73 13.34 -20.40
N PRO A 211 2.61 13.81 -21.33
CA PRO A 211 2.69 13.37 -22.74
C PRO A 211 3.25 11.94 -22.87
N PRO A 212 2.98 11.23 -23.96
CA PRO A 212 3.32 9.80 -24.11
C PRO A 212 4.79 9.48 -23.82
N GLU A 213 5.71 10.34 -24.22
CA GLU A 213 7.15 10.15 -24.01
C GLU A 213 7.51 10.12 -22.51
N VAL A 214 6.83 10.92 -21.71
CA VAL A 214 7.00 10.94 -20.26
C VAL A 214 6.39 9.69 -19.63
N GLY A 215 5.20 9.31 -20.05
CA GLY A 215 4.53 8.09 -19.60
C GLY A 215 5.37 6.84 -19.82
N GLN A 216 5.84 6.65 -21.07
CA GLN A 216 6.73 5.55 -21.45
C GLN A 216 8.05 5.58 -20.66
N ALA A 217 8.68 6.74 -20.50
CA ALA A 217 9.90 6.86 -19.72
C ALA A 217 9.70 6.46 -18.25
N VAL A 218 8.58 6.87 -17.64
CA VAL A 218 8.23 6.48 -16.24
C VAL A 218 7.95 4.99 -16.15
N ALA A 219 7.20 4.42 -17.08
CA ALA A 219 6.91 2.98 -17.11
C ALA A 219 8.19 2.15 -17.26
N LEU A 220 9.08 2.52 -18.18
CA LEU A 220 10.40 1.89 -18.36
C LEU A 220 11.27 2.05 -17.10
N LEU A 221 11.24 3.22 -16.46
CA LEU A 221 11.94 3.45 -15.21
C LEU A 221 11.44 2.51 -14.11
N LEU A 222 10.15 2.33 -13.98
CA LEU A 222 9.53 1.44 -12.97
C LEU A 222 9.82 -0.03 -13.27
N LYS A 223 9.53 -0.49 -14.48
CA LYS A 223 9.73 -1.91 -14.86
C LYS A 223 11.20 -2.31 -14.94
N GLY A 224 12.07 -1.36 -15.27
CA GLY A 224 13.49 -1.62 -15.48
C GLY A 224 13.86 -2.15 -16.86
N GLY A 225 12.87 -2.25 -17.75
CA GLY A 225 12.95 -2.76 -19.11
C GLY A 225 11.58 -2.78 -19.77
N PRO A 226 11.42 -3.39 -20.95
CA PRO A 226 10.13 -3.57 -21.58
C PRO A 226 9.13 -4.30 -20.67
N ASP A 227 9.61 -5.34 -19.98
CA ASP A 227 8.83 -6.16 -19.06
C ASP A 227 9.28 -6.02 -17.60
N LEU A 228 8.39 -6.38 -16.68
CA LEU A 228 8.68 -6.40 -15.25
C LEU A 228 9.55 -7.62 -14.93
N GLY A 229 10.81 -7.38 -14.58
CA GLY A 229 11.79 -8.42 -14.29
C GLY A 229 12.71 -8.06 -13.11
N ALA A 230 13.92 -8.61 -13.12
CA ALA A 230 14.92 -8.43 -12.05
C ALA A 230 15.24 -6.95 -11.79
N ALA A 231 15.40 -6.15 -12.84
CA ALA A 231 15.68 -4.71 -12.71
C ALA A 231 14.51 -3.95 -12.09
N GLY A 232 13.27 -4.30 -12.42
CA GLY A 232 12.07 -3.74 -11.80
C GLY A 232 11.97 -4.10 -10.33
N LEU A 233 12.10 -5.38 -9.99
CA LEU A 233 12.05 -5.85 -8.60
C LEU A 233 13.11 -5.15 -7.73
N LEU A 234 14.35 -5.02 -8.23
CA LEU A 234 15.42 -4.30 -7.52
C LEU A 234 15.06 -2.81 -7.29
N ARG A 235 14.46 -2.14 -8.28
CA ARG A 235 14.04 -0.74 -8.14
C ARG A 235 12.92 -0.58 -7.11
N PHE A 236 11.91 -1.44 -7.16
CA PHE A 236 10.84 -1.44 -6.15
C PHE A 236 11.38 -1.71 -4.75
N TYR A 237 12.32 -2.62 -4.62
CA TYR A 237 13.02 -2.88 -3.36
C TYR A 237 13.73 -1.61 -2.85
N LEU A 238 14.55 -0.95 -3.68
CA LEU A 238 15.25 0.27 -3.29
C LEU A 238 14.31 1.43 -2.96
N LEU A 239 13.20 1.56 -3.68
CA LEU A 239 12.16 2.54 -3.35
C LEU A 239 11.53 2.24 -1.99
N HIS A 240 11.24 0.97 -1.71
CA HIS A 240 10.58 0.55 -0.48
C HIS A 240 11.48 0.60 0.76
N VAL A 241 12.73 0.13 0.68
CA VAL A 241 13.60 0.03 1.85
C VAL A 241 14.46 1.27 2.09
N PHE A 242 14.67 2.10 1.08
CA PHE A 242 15.57 3.25 1.16
C PHE A 242 14.90 4.58 0.80
N ALA A 243 14.47 4.77 -0.45
CA ALA A 243 14.09 6.09 -0.94
C ALA A 243 12.83 6.63 -0.24
N PHE A 244 11.75 5.86 -0.18
CA PHE A 244 10.51 6.29 0.46
C PHE A 244 10.60 6.34 1.98
N PRO A 245 11.22 5.40 2.70
CA PRO A 245 11.45 5.56 4.14
C PRO A 245 12.27 6.78 4.49
N LEU A 246 13.35 7.06 3.76
CA LEU A 246 14.17 8.24 3.99
C LEU A 246 13.38 9.54 3.74
N ALA A 247 12.61 9.60 2.66
CA ALA A 247 11.72 10.73 2.39
C ALA A 247 10.63 10.87 3.47
N ALA A 248 10.04 9.76 3.92
CA ALA A 248 9.04 9.76 4.98
C ALA A 248 9.63 10.28 6.29
N ILE A 249 10.82 9.84 6.71
CA ILE A 249 11.52 10.35 7.89
C ILE A 249 11.72 11.87 7.79
N LEU A 250 12.21 12.36 6.65
CA LEU A 250 12.40 13.79 6.42
C LEU A 250 11.08 14.57 6.56
N PHE A 251 10.02 14.09 5.88
CA PHE A 251 8.72 14.78 5.92
C PHE A 251 8.00 14.61 7.26
N ILE A 252 8.15 13.50 7.98
CA ILE A 252 7.68 13.35 9.36
C ILE A 252 8.35 14.39 10.25
N PHE A 253 9.67 14.56 10.14
CA PHE A 253 10.41 15.58 10.90
C PHE A 253 9.91 16.98 10.59
N VAL A 254 9.78 17.36 9.31
CA VAL A 254 9.28 18.69 8.90
C VAL A 254 7.84 18.91 9.35
N HIS A 255 6.98 17.91 9.18
CA HIS A 255 5.58 17.95 9.60
C HIS A 255 5.44 18.14 11.11
N TYR A 256 6.13 17.30 11.87
CA TYR A 256 6.14 17.38 13.33
C TYR A 256 6.75 18.70 13.85
N TYR A 257 7.85 19.17 13.26
CA TYR A 257 8.44 20.48 13.59
C TYR A 257 7.41 21.61 13.45
N LYS A 258 6.59 21.59 12.40
CA LYS A 258 5.52 22.58 12.23
C LYS A 258 4.40 22.42 13.26
N VAL A 259 4.08 21.19 13.66
CA VAL A 259 3.14 20.95 14.75
C VAL A 259 3.69 21.51 16.08
N VAL A 260 4.97 21.30 16.38
CA VAL A 260 5.61 21.86 17.57
C VAL A 260 5.59 23.39 17.54
N ARG A 261 5.84 24.00 16.37
CA ARG A 261 5.88 25.48 16.22
C ARG A 261 4.51 26.14 16.37
N HIS A 262 3.44 25.51 15.88
CA HIS A 262 2.10 26.10 15.86
C HIS A 262 1.12 25.47 16.87
N GLY A 263 1.53 24.42 17.56
CA GLY A 263 0.69 23.65 18.47
C GLY A 263 -0.40 22.85 17.75
N HIS A 264 -1.00 21.91 18.46
CA HIS A 264 -2.19 21.21 17.98
C HIS A 264 -3.36 22.18 17.94
N SER A 265 -4.19 22.07 16.91
CA SER A 265 -5.40 22.87 16.84
C SER A 265 -6.39 22.46 17.94
N LEU A 266 -6.94 23.44 18.63
CA LEU A 266 -8.02 23.23 19.58
C LEU A 266 -9.33 22.83 18.85
N PRO A 267 -10.33 22.34 19.58
CA PRO A 267 -11.68 22.19 19.03
C PRO A 267 -12.14 23.47 18.30
N PRO A 268 -12.95 23.38 17.24
CA PRO A 268 -13.30 24.52 16.39
C PRO A 268 -14.01 25.67 17.12
N GLU A 269 -14.63 25.39 18.27
CA GLU A 269 -15.33 26.38 19.10
C GLU A 269 -14.38 27.17 20.00
N MET A 270 -13.17 26.64 20.28
CA MET A 270 -12.23 27.17 21.27
C MET A 270 -11.11 28.01 20.67
N GLU A 271 -10.80 27.84 19.39
CA GLU A 271 -9.67 28.51 18.73
C GLU A 271 -10.14 29.40 17.60
N GLN A 272 -9.65 30.63 17.55
CA GLN A 272 -9.88 31.55 16.43
C GLN A 272 -8.89 31.27 15.29
N VAL A 273 -9.30 31.61 14.07
CA VAL A 273 -8.45 31.45 12.89
C VAL A 273 -7.20 32.34 13.01
N GLY A 274 -6.05 31.74 12.72
CA GLY A 274 -4.76 32.42 12.80
C GLY A 274 -4.14 32.41 14.19
N GLU A 275 -4.80 31.85 15.21
CA GLU A 275 -4.18 31.67 16.51
C GLU A 275 -3.08 30.61 16.48
N ASP A 276 -2.01 30.94 17.23
CA ASP A 276 -0.89 30.01 17.48
C ASP A 276 -1.06 29.43 18.89
N THR A 277 -1.71 28.26 18.95
CA THR A 277 -2.00 27.58 20.22
C THR A 277 -0.75 27.17 21.00
N ALA A 278 0.42 27.02 20.34
CA ALA A 278 1.67 26.75 21.03
C ALA A 278 2.16 27.93 21.87
N ARG A 279 1.85 29.16 21.44
CA ARG A 279 2.33 30.39 22.10
C ARG A 279 1.34 31.01 23.09
N LYS A 280 0.04 30.75 22.87
CA LYS A 280 -1.04 31.42 23.64
C LYS A 280 -1.66 30.57 24.72
N VAL A 281 -1.00 29.50 25.20
CA VAL A 281 -1.53 28.65 26.28
C VAL A 281 -1.29 29.31 27.64
N SER A 282 -2.36 29.61 28.34
CA SER A 282 -2.29 30.12 29.74
C SER A 282 -1.70 29.05 30.67
N GLN A 283 -1.03 29.50 31.76
CA GLN A 283 -0.28 28.59 32.65
C GLN A 283 -1.15 27.50 33.29
N ASP A 284 -2.39 27.83 33.62
CA ASP A 284 -3.39 26.95 34.24
C ASP A 284 -3.85 25.81 33.28
N LYS A 285 -3.70 26.00 31.98
CA LYS A 285 -4.11 25.02 30.94
C LYS A 285 -2.96 24.24 30.32
N ARG A 286 -1.76 24.38 30.88
CA ARG A 286 -0.56 23.68 30.38
C ARG A 286 -0.44 22.30 30.99
N VAL A 287 -0.35 21.28 30.13
CA VAL A 287 0.02 19.91 30.50
C VAL A 287 1.45 19.67 30.05
N PRO A 288 2.39 19.38 30.94
CA PRO A 288 3.79 19.09 30.58
C PRO A 288 3.86 17.91 29.61
N PHE A 289 4.70 18.04 28.57
CA PHE A 289 4.92 16.91 27.65
C PHE A 289 5.59 15.75 28.39
N LEU A 290 6.65 16.06 29.12
CA LEU A 290 7.34 15.11 29.99
C LEU A 290 6.97 15.36 31.45
N PRO A 291 6.54 14.30 32.13
CA PRO A 291 6.25 12.95 31.69
C PRO A 291 4.79 12.73 31.27
N ASP A 292 3.89 13.70 31.53
CA ASP A 292 2.42 13.50 31.52
C ASP A 292 1.88 13.05 30.17
N VAL A 293 2.22 13.80 29.09
CA VAL A 293 1.76 13.45 27.74
C VAL A 293 2.46 12.19 27.25
N LEU A 294 3.79 12.08 27.46
CA LEU A 294 4.56 10.92 27.01
C LEU A 294 4.06 9.62 27.66
N THR A 295 3.77 9.62 28.97
CA THR A 295 3.22 8.44 29.65
C THR A 295 1.91 7.99 29.01
N ASN A 296 1.04 8.94 28.69
CA ASN A 296 -0.22 8.64 28.02
C ASN A 296 0.03 8.07 26.60
N GLU A 297 1.00 8.61 25.84
CA GLU A 297 1.37 8.09 24.52
C GLU A 297 1.94 6.67 24.59
N LEU A 298 2.71 6.35 25.63
CA LEU A 298 3.21 4.98 25.85
C LEU A 298 2.08 3.99 26.15
N VAL A 299 1.02 4.39 26.86
CA VAL A 299 -0.17 3.56 27.07
C VAL A 299 -0.85 3.26 25.72
N TRP A 300 -1.03 4.28 24.88
CA TRP A 300 -1.61 4.08 23.55
C TRP A 300 -0.73 3.22 22.65
N PHE A 301 0.59 3.34 22.77
CA PHE A 301 1.51 2.43 22.08
C PHE A 301 1.33 0.99 22.53
N GLY A 302 1.19 0.75 23.84
CA GLY A 302 0.89 -0.57 24.38
C GLY A 302 -0.43 -1.15 23.81
N ILE A 303 -1.50 -0.34 23.75
CA ILE A 303 -2.78 -0.73 23.16
C ILE A 303 -2.61 -1.07 21.67
N LEU A 304 -1.86 -0.24 20.92
CA LEU A 304 -1.58 -0.49 19.51
C LEU A 304 -0.82 -1.82 19.31
N MET A 305 0.20 -2.07 20.15
CA MET A 305 0.96 -3.32 20.08
C MET A 305 0.08 -4.54 20.39
N VAL A 306 -0.82 -4.43 21.35
CA VAL A 306 -1.81 -5.49 21.62
C VAL A 306 -2.72 -5.71 20.39
N ALA A 307 -3.19 -4.62 19.76
CA ALA A 307 -4.03 -4.71 18.55
C ALA A 307 -3.32 -5.35 17.36
N LEU A 308 -1.99 -5.22 17.25
CA LEU A 308 -1.19 -5.87 16.21
C LEU A 308 -0.84 -7.34 16.57
N VAL A 309 -0.40 -7.57 17.80
CA VAL A 309 0.14 -8.88 18.22
C VAL A 309 -0.96 -9.92 18.43
N VAL A 310 -2.07 -9.54 19.07
CA VAL A 310 -3.12 -10.50 19.47
C VAL A 310 -3.78 -11.19 18.27
N PRO A 311 -4.19 -10.51 17.19
CA PRO A 311 -4.77 -11.18 16.03
C PRO A 311 -3.83 -12.21 15.39
N ILE A 312 -2.53 -11.92 15.36
CA ILE A 312 -1.52 -12.80 14.81
C ILE A 312 -1.26 -13.99 15.76
N ALA A 313 -1.08 -13.73 17.06
CA ALA A 313 -0.84 -14.76 18.06
C ALA A 313 -2.01 -15.75 18.19
N LEU A 314 -3.25 -15.29 17.97
CA LEU A 314 -4.45 -16.12 17.94
C LEU A 314 -4.74 -16.73 16.56
N ASN A 315 -3.87 -16.54 15.57
CA ASN A 315 -4.03 -17.01 14.20
C ASN A 315 -5.33 -16.51 13.52
N ILE A 316 -5.80 -15.31 13.91
CA ILE A 316 -6.94 -14.63 13.28
C ILE A 316 -6.50 -13.90 12.01
N TYR A 317 -5.23 -13.45 11.98
CA TYR A 317 -4.64 -12.76 10.84
C TYR A 317 -3.34 -13.45 10.43
N ASN A 318 -3.23 -13.73 9.14
CA ASN A 318 -2.00 -14.15 8.47
C ASN A 318 -1.84 -13.33 7.20
N ALA A 319 -0.65 -12.81 6.96
CA ALA A 319 -0.36 -12.06 5.75
C ALA A 319 -0.47 -12.98 4.52
N PRO A 320 -1.29 -12.64 3.51
CA PRO A 320 -1.48 -13.49 2.35
C PRO A 320 -0.18 -13.66 1.56
N LEU A 321 -0.04 -14.80 0.92
CA LEU A 321 1.00 -15.11 -0.07
C LEU A 321 0.37 -16.03 -1.10
N GLU A 322 0.32 -15.56 -2.35
CA GLU A 322 -0.16 -16.31 -3.50
C GLU A 322 0.90 -17.26 -4.06
N HIS A 323 0.61 -17.91 -5.18
CA HIS A 323 1.61 -18.69 -5.92
C HIS A 323 2.73 -17.80 -6.44
N ALA A 324 3.89 -18.39 -6.72
CA ALA A 324 5.00 -17.69 -7.37
C ALA A 324 4.55 -17.01 -8.67
N ALA A 325 5.07 -15.82 -8.93
CA ALA A 325 4.72 -15.05 -10.12
C ALA A 325 4.98 -15.84 -11.41
N ASN A 326 3.96 -15.93 -12.24
CA ASN A 326 4.05 -16.46 -13.59
C ASN A 326 3.69 -15.36 -14.59
N PRO A 327 4.67 -14.77 -15.29
CA PRO A 327 4.43 -13.74 -16.30
C PRO A 327 3.57 -14.20 -17.48
N SER A 328 3.56 -15.51 -17.76
CA SER A 328 2.84 -16.10 -18.90
C SER A 328 1.38 -16.43 -18.61
N SER A 329 0.91 -16.23 -17.37
CA SER A 329 -0.46 -16.56 -16.97
C SER A 329 -1.09 -15.42 -16.18
N THR A 330 -2.02 -14.70 -16.81
CA THR A 330 -2.78 -13.64 -16.14
C THR A 330 -3.87 -14.25 -15.26
N PRO A 331 -3.96 -13.93 -13.96
CA PRO A 331 -5.05 -14.41 -13.12
C PRO A 331 -6.39 -13.83 -13.59
N LEU A 332 -7.43 -14.66 -13.61
CA LEU A 332 -8.80 -14.24 -13.97
C LEU A 332 -9.34 -13.11 -13.11
N HIS A 333 -8.95 -13.07 -11.85
CA HIS A 333 -9.40 -12.08 -10.88
C HIS A 333 -8.22 -11.44 -10.14
N THR A 334 -7.54 -10.51 -10.82
CA THR A 334 -6.52 -9.67 -10.16
C THR A 334 -7.21 -8.58 -9.37
N VAL A 335 -7.20 -8.71 -8.03
CA VAL A 335 -7.83 -7.74 -7.12
C VAL A 335 -6.74 -6.95 -6.42
N ALA A 336 -6.81 -5.63 -6.54
CA ALA A 336 -5.92 -4.74 -5.80
C ALA A 336 -6.17 -4.84 -4.29
N PRO A 337 -5.18 -4.56 -3.42
CA PRO A 337 -5.41 -4.38 -2.00
C PRO A 337 -6.56 -3.40 -1.73
N TRP A 338 -7.31 -3.60 -0.66
CA TRP A 338 -8.56 -2.85 -0.37
C TRP A 338 -8.39 -1.32 -0.46
N TYR A 339 -7.23 -0.80 -0.12
CA TYR A 339 -6.92 0.63 -0.18
C TYR A 339 -6.58 1.14 -1.59
N PHE A 340 -6.51 0.28 -2.60
CA PHE A 340 -6.40 0.62 -4.02
C PHE A 340 -7.66 0.24 -4.83
N LEU A 341 -8.65 -0.43 -4.23
CA LEU A 341 -9.86 -0.86 -4.93
C LEU A 341 -10.62 0.30 -5.59
N PHE A 342 -10.62 1.48 -4.97
CA PHE A 342 -11.25 2.66 -5.56
C PHE A 342 -10.64 3.04 -6.91
N LEU A 343 -9.32 2.91 -7.05
CA LEU A 343 -8.60 3.17 -8.29
C LEU A 343 -8.93 2.11 -9.35
N GLN A 344 -8.98 0.84 -8.95
CA GLN A 344 -9.43 -0.25 -9.80
C GLN A 344 -10.89 -0.05 -10.26
N GLY A 345 -11.76 0.46 -9.36
CA GLY A 345 -13.13 0.84 -9.71
C GLY A 345 -13.20 1.96 -10.73
N TRP A 346 -12.36 2.99 -10.63
CA TRP A 346 -12.31 4.06 -11.63
C TRP A 346 -11.86 3.57 -13.00
N LEU A 347 -10.87 2.66 -13.05
CA LEU A 347 -10.41 2.06 -14.30
C LEU A 347 -11.49 1.28 -15.04
N LYS A 348 -12.52 0.78 -14.34
CA LYS A 348 -13.69 0.14 -14.97
C LYS A 348 -14.68 1.15 -15.58
N LEU A 349 -14.59 2.44 -15.25
CA LEU A 349 -15.54 3.46 -15.69
C LEU A 349 -15.15 4.14 -17.01
N GLY A 350 -13.93 4.01 -17.45
CA GLY A 350 -13.50 4.69 -18.67
C GLY A 350 -12.03 4.54 -19.01
N ASP A 351 -11.55 5.41 -19.89
CA ASP A 351 -10.16 5.41 -20.36
C ASP A 351 -9.12 5.43 -19.25
N LYS A 352 -8.10 4.59 -19.36
CA LYS A 352 -7.04 4.46 -18.33
C LYS A 352 -6.22 5.74 -18.13
N THR A 353 -6.04 6.55 -19.19
CA THR A 353 -5.31 7.83 -19.10
C THR A 353 -6.06 8.81 -18.24
N PHE A 354 -7.36 8.96 -18.48
CA PHE A 354 -8.18 9.88 -17.69
C PHE A 354 -8.45 9.33 -16.29
N MET A 355 -9.00 8.13 -16.18
CA MET A 355 -9.43 7.56 -14.89
C MET A 355 -8.26 7.04 -14.03
N GLY A 356 -7.19 6.55 -14.67
CA GLY A 356 -6.03 6.01 -13.97
C GLY A 356 -4.96 7.06 -13.61
N VAL A 357 -4.85 8.16 -14.38
CA VAL A 357 -3.76 9.15 -14.19
C VAL A 357 -4.29 10.55 -13.94
N ILE A 358 -5.05 11.12 -14.88
CA ILE A 358 -5.44 12.55 -14.82
C ILE A 358 -6.37 12.81 -13.64
N PHE A 359 -7.43 12.04 -13.50
CA PHE A 359 -8.44 12.23 -12.44
C PHE A 359 -7.84 12.07 -11.03
N PRO A 360 -7.09 11.01 -10.69
CA PRO A 360 -6.38 10.91 -9.41
C PRO A 360 -5.41 12.06 -9.16
N THR A 361 -4.67 12.50 -10.19
CA THR A 361 -3.73 13.62 -10.09
C THR A 361 -4.45 14.93 -9.76
N ILE A 362 -5.59 15.19 -10.40
CA ILE A 362 -6.44 16.36 -10.09
C ILE A 362 -6.91 16.30 -8.63
N LEU A 363 -7.38 15.14 -8.16
CA LEU A 363 -7.84 14.99 -6.77
C LEU A 363 -6.73 15.23 -5.76
N ILE A 364 -5.53 14.72 -6.01
CA ILE A 364 -4.35 14.96 -5.15
C ILE A 364 -3.98 16.44 -5.19
N GLY A 365 -3.99 17.07 -6.36
CA GLY A 365 -3.75 18.50 -6.53
C GLY A 365 -4.76 19.37 -5.77
N LEU A 366 -6.05 19.05 -5.87
CA LEU A 366 -7.10 19.70 -5.10
C LEU A 366 -6.92 19.51 -3.59
N LEU A 367 -6.56 18.30 -3.16
CA LEU A 367 -6.28 18.01 -1.76
C LEU A 367 -5.10 18.84 -1.24
N LEU A 368 -4.02 18.94 -2.01
CA LEU A 368 -2.85 19.74 -1.66
C LEU A 368 -3.18 21.24 -1.54
N LEU A 369 -3.97 21.76 -2.48
CA LEU A 369 -4.35 23.17 -2.56
C LEU A 369 -5.57 23.52 -1.68
N TRP A 370 -6.19 22.55 -1.03
CA TRP A 370 -7.41 22.73 -0.27
C TRP A 370 -7.39 23.88 0.75
N PRO A 371 -6.31 24.13 1.53
CA PRO A 371 -6.24 25.24 2.48
C PRO A 371 -6.37 26.64 1.82
N TYR A 372 -6.16 26.73 0.52
CA TYR A 372 -6.26 27.96 -0.26
C TYR A 372 -7.61 28.07 -0.98
N ILE A 373 -8.28 26.94 -1.22
CA ILE A 373 -9.63 26.86 -1.80
C ILE A 373 -10.68 27.18 -0.74
N ASP A 374 -10.57 26.57 0.46
CA ASP A 374 -11.46 26.90 1.60
C ASP A 374 -10.96 28.15 2.32
N TYR A 375 -11.16 29.31 1.68
CA TYR A 375 -10.72 30.61 2.19
C TYR A 375 -11.58 31.16 3.34
N ASN A 376 -12.74 30.55 3.66
CA ASN A 376 -13.57 30.95 4.79
C ASN A 376 -12.73 30.93 6.08
N PRO A 377 -12.63 32.04 6.82
CA PRO A 377 -11.81 32.10 8.01
C PRO A 377 -12.30 31.21 9.15
N SER A 378 -13.59 30.92 9.22
CA SER A 378 -14.19 30.17 10.34
C SER A 378 -13.85 28.67 10.25
N ARG A 379 -13.57 28.05 11.41
CA ARG A 379 -13.41 26.62 11.57
C ARG A 379 -14.69 25.91 12.01
N ARG A 380 -15.73 26.68 12.40
CA ARG A 380 -17.01 26.12 12.86
C ARG A 380 -17.71 25.33 11.74
N TYR A 381 -18.28 24.19 12.10
CA TYR A 381 -18.93 23.28 11.14
C TYR A 381 -20.02 23.99 10.31
N GLY A 382 -20.89 24.78 10.96
CA GLY A 382 -21.96 25.50 10.28
C GLY A 382 -21.50 26.53 9.25
N ALA A 383 -20.29 27.10 9.41
CA ALA A 383 -19.71 28.04 8.46
C ALA A 383 -18.95 27.36 7.30
N ARG A 384 -18.73 26.03 7.37
CA ARG A 384 -17.96 25.24 6.41
C ARG A 384 -18.79 24.16 5.70
N ARG A 385 -20.09 24.39 5.55
CA ARG A 385 -21.02 23.39 4.99
C ARG A 385 -20.60 22.87 3.62
N LEU A 386 -20.12 23.74 2.72
CA LEU A 386 -19.64 23.34 1.39
C LEU A 386 -18.38 22.47 1.46
N ALA A 387 -17.41 22.86 2.29
CA ALA A 387 -16.19 22.07 2.48
C ALA A 387 -16.50 20.68 3.07
N LEU A 388 -17.38 20.63 4.06
CA LEU A 388 -17.80 19.35 4.66
C LEU A 388 -18.60 18.49 3.67
N ALA A 389 -19.50 19.11 2.88
CA ALA A 389 -20.23 18.40 1.82
C ALA A 389 -19.25 17.80 0.79
N ALA A 390 -18.27 18.57 0.33
CA ALA A 390 -17.23 18.09 -0.59
C ALA A 390 -16.47 16.88 -0.01
N MET A 391 -16.10 16.94 1.27
CA MET A 391 -15.43 15.82 1.94
C MET A 391 -16.31 14.55 1.98
N PHE A 392 -17.58 14.69 2.41
CA PHE A 392 -18.47 13.54 2.50
C PHE A 392 -18.80 12.95 1.12
N ILE A 393 -18.95 13.80 0.09
CA ILE A 393 -19.11 13.36 -1.29
C ILE A 393 -17.86 12.60 -1.75
N THR A 394 -16.66 13.12 -1.47
CA THR A 394 -15.40 12.43 -1.82
C THR A 394 -15.30 11.06 -1.13
N ILE A 395 -15.63 10.98 0.16
CA ILE A 395 -15.64 9.71 0.90
C ILE A 395 -16.66 8.74 0.28
N ALA A 396 -17.88 9.21 -0.04
CA ALA A 396 -18.89 8.39 -0.68
C ALA A 396 -18.43 7.87 -2.06
N ILE A 397 -17.80 8.73 -2.88
CA ILE A 397 -17.21 8.34 -4.16
C ILE A 397 -16.14 7.25 -3.95
N LEU A 398 -15.23 7.42 -2.98
CA LEU A 398 -14.20 6.43 -2.70
C LEU A 398 -14.78 5.09 -2.25
N ILE A 399 -15.81 5.09 -1.40
CA ILE A 399 -16.48 3.85 -0.94
C ILE A 399 -17.17 3.15 -2.12
N ILE A 400 -17.95 3.89 -2.91
CA ILE A 400 -18.66 3.36 -4.07
C ILE A 400 -17.65 2.81 -5.08
N SER A 401 -16.59 3.58 -5.37
CA SER A 401 -15.55 3.15 -6.31
C SER A 401 -14.77 1.93 -5.79
N SER A 402 -14.57 1.80 -4.47
CA SER A 402 -13.96 0.60 -3.89
C SER A 402 -14.85 -0.63 -4.08
N TYR A 403 -16.17 -0.50 -3.89
CA TYR A 403 -17.12 -1.56 -4.21
C TYR A 403 -17.08 -1.93 -5.70
N MET A 404 -17.04 -0.92 -6.58
CA MET A 404 -16.90 -1.13 -8.03
C MET A 404 -15.58 -1.81 -8.41
N GLY A 405 -14.52 -1.65 -7.61
CA GLY A 405 -13.24 -2.33 -7.79
C GLY A 405 -13.30 -3.84 -7.52
N THR A 406 -14.30 -4.32 -6.81
CA THR A 406 -14.43 -5.75 -6.48
C THR A 406 -14.78 -6.60 -7.72
N PRO A 407 -14.45 -7.90 -7.74
CA PRO A 407 -14.80 -8.79 -8.85
C PRO A 407 -16.31 -8.91 -9.09
N GLY A 408 -17.12 -8.81 -8.04
CA GLY A 408 -18.58 -8.90 -8.13
C GLY A 408 -19.26 -7.72 -8.82
N PHE A 409 -18.52 -6.63 -9.14
CA PHE A 409 -19.05 -5.51 -9.89
C PHE A 409 -18.53 -5.55 -11.32
N ALA A 410 -19.37 -5.99 -12.24
CA ALA A 410 -19.10 -5.93 -13.67
C ALA A 410 -19.73 -4.66 -14.26
N VAL A 411 -18.94 -3.80 -14.91
CA VAL A 411 -19.46 -2.76 -15.78
C VAL A 411 -19.69 -3.39 -17.12
N VAL A 412 -20.93 -3.53 -17.53
CA VAL A 412 -21.30 -4.00 -18.85
C VAL A 412 -21.07 -2.86 -19.87
N THR A 413 -19.83 -2.60 -20.19
CA THR A 413 -19.46 -1.98 -21.46
C THR A 413 -19.17 -3.12 -22.40
N ALA A 414 -19.73 -3.09 -23.61
CA ALA A 414 -19.44 -4.11 -24.62
C ALA A 414 -17.92 -4.37 -24.63
N PRO A 415 -17.45 -5.56 -24.28
CA PRO A 415 -16.02 -5.80 -24.15
C PRO A 415 -15.41 -5.73 -25.55
N GLN A 416 -14.61 -4.70 -25.78
CA GLN A 416 -13.55 -4.82 -26.78
C GLN A 416 -12.43 -5.59 -26.11
N ILE A 417 -12.48 -6.90 -26.20
CA ILE A 417 -11.39 -7.74 -25.76
C ILE A 417 -10.35 -7.68 -26.88
N GLU A 418 -9.34 -6.81 -26.71
CA GLU A 418 -8.12 -6.94 -27.50
C GLU A 418 -7.33 -8.13 -26.93
N ILE A 419 -7.37 -9.25 -27.62
CA ILE A 419 -6.50 -10.39 -27.30
C ILE A 419 -5.16 -10.10 -27.96
N GLY A 420 -4.21 -9.59 -27.16
CA GLY A 420 -2.81 -9.51 -27.57
C GLY A 420 -2.07 -10.74 -27.04
N TYR A 421 -1.40 -11.50 -27.88
CA TYR A 421 -0.56 -12.61 -27.45
C TYR A 421 0.85 -12.49 -28.04
N GLU A 422 1.82 -12.92 -27.24
CA GLU A 422 3.19 -13.13 -27.69
C GLU A 422 3.37 -14.59 -28.05
N PHE A 423 3.66 -14.87 -29.30
CA PHE A 423 3.91 -16.24 -29.78
C PHE A 423 5.26 -16.78 -29.35
N ILE A 424 6.21 -15.90 -29.15
CA ILE A 424 7.59 -16.23 -28.80
C ILE A 424 8.08 -15.07 -27.94
N PRO A 425 8.92 -15.29 -26.92
CA PRO A 425 9.44 -14.20 -26.11
C PRO A 425 10.01 -13.08 -26.99
N GLY A 426 9.30 -11.95 -27.06
CA GLY A 426 9.69 -10.75 -27.79
C GLY A 426 8.94 -10.43 -29.09
N GLU A 427 8.10 -11.31 -29.65
CA GLU A 427 7.27 -10.99 -30.81
C GLU A 427 5.79 -10.84 -30.46
N LYS A 428 5.26 -9.63 -30.70
CA LYS A 428 3.82 -9.35 -30.54
C LYS A 428 3.07 -9.81 -31.81
N VAL A 429 2.20 -10.76 -31.65
CA VAL A 429 1.19 -11.06 -32.67
C VAL A 429 0.05 -10.05 -32.48
N GLY A 430 -0.37 -9.43 -33.58
CA GLY A 430 -1.34 -8.33 -33.59
C GLY A 430 -2.65 -8.63 -32.84
N PRO A 431 -3.40 -7.59 -32.46
CA PRO A 431 -4.62 -7.76 -31.67
C PRO A 431 -5.64 -8.61 -32.43
N VAL A 432 -6.10 -9.68 -31.79
CA VAL A 432 -7.26 -10.44 -32.22
C VAL A 432 -8.51 -9.65 -31.84
N ARG A 433 -9.37 -9.36 -32.82
CA ARG A 433 -10.62 -8.63 -32.57
C ARG A 433 -11.55 -9.46 -31.69
N ALA A 434 -12.29 -8.80 -30.80
CA ALA A 434 -13.26 -9.45 -29.95
C ALA A 434 -14.35 -10.11 -30.84
N ILE A 435 -14.62 -11.37 -30.58
CA ILE A 435 -15.75 -12.09 -31.16
C ILE A 435 -17.00 -11.68 -30.40
N PRO A 436 -18.07 -11.16 -31.02
CA PRO A 436 -19.32 -10.90 -30.32
C PRO A 436 -19.86 -12.16 -29.67
N PHE A 437 -20.51 -12.02 -28.53
CA PHE A 437 -20.96 -13.15 -27.74
C PHE A 437 -21.92 -14.09 -28.47
N ASP A 438 -22.82 -13.53 -29.31
CA ASP A 438 -23.74 -14.26 -30.17
C ASP A 438 -23.04 -15.08 -31.24
N GLN A 439 -21.81 -14.73 -31.59
CA GLN A 439 -20.96 -15.47 -32.55
C GLN A 439 -19.93 -16.39 -31.86
N MET A 440 -19.92 -16.44 -30.55
CA MET A 440 -19.10 -17.39 -29.77
C MET A 440 -19.77 -18.76 -29.73
N ILE A 441 -19.74 -19.46 -30.85
CA ILE A 441 -20.34 -20.80 -30.98
C ILE A 441 -19.48 -21.81 -30.22
N VAL A 442 -20.12 -22.59 -29.33
CA VAL A 442 -19.43 -23.64 -28.55
C VAL A 442 -18.84 -24.68 -29.51
N GLY A 443 -17.56 -24.93 -29.38
CA GLY A 443 -16.82 -25.85 -30.22
C GLY A 443 -15.33 -25.62 -30.20
N THR A 444 -14.58 -26.45 -30.93
CA THR A 444 -13.14 -26.28 -31.11
C THR A 444 -12.87 -25.95 -32.58
N TRP A 445 -12.26 -24.81 -32.82
CA TRP A 445 -12.02 -24.24 -34.13
C TRP A 445 -10.52 -24.21 -34.41
N SER A 446 -10.09 -24.76 -35.54
CA SER A 446 -8.66 -24.83 -35.89
C SER A 446 -8.35 -23.96 -37.10
N THR A 447 -7.17 -23.32 -37.09
CA THR A 447 -6.66 -22.60 -38.26
C THR A 447 -6.32 -23.52 -39.44
N GLN A 448 -6.32 -24.83 -39.24
CA GLN A 448 -6.13 -25.82 -40.28
C GLN A 448 -7.43 -26.16 -41.05
N ASP A 449 -8.61 -25.87 -40.46
CA ASP A 449 -9.91 -26.15 -41.05
C ASP A 449 -10.88 -24.96 -40.79
N LEU A 450 -10.69 -23.89 -41.54
CA LEU A 450 -11.54 -22.68 -41.46
C LEU A 450 -12.93 -22.89 -42.09
N GLU A 451 -13.10 -23.94 -42.93
CA GLU A 451 -14.39 -24.25 -43.55
C GLU A 451 -15.37 -24.89 -42.55
N ALA A 452 -14.87 -25.45 -41.45
CA ALA A 452 -15.69 -25.99 -40.38
C ALA A 452 -16.39 -24.88 -39.52
N ILE A 453 -15.99 -23.61 -39.65
CA ILE A 453 -16.59 -22.50 -38.92
C ILE A 453 -17.95 -22.14 -39.55
N PRO A 454 -19.05 -22.08 -38.77
CA PRO A 454 -20.37 -21.79 -39.32
C PRO A 454 -20.46 -20.41 -40.00
N ASP A 455 -21.25 -20.31 -41.06
CA ASP A 455 -21.42 -19.07 -41.84
C ASP A 455 -22.11 -17.94 -41.04
N ASP A 456 -22.81 -18.27 -39.97
CA ASP A 456 -23.47 -17.33 -39.06
C ASP A 456 -22.52 -16.73 -38.01
N ALA A 457 -21.25 -17.13 -38.00
CA ALA A 457 -20.20 -16.59 -37.16
C ALA A 457 -19.05 -15.90 -37.94
N PRO A 458 -19.33 -14.87 -38.76
CA PRO A 458 -18.32 -14.27 -39.64
C PRO A 458 -17.15 -13.64 -38.91
N GLN A 459 -17.35 -13.13 -37.67
CA GLN A 459 -16.25 -12.54 -36.89
C GLN A 459 -15.38 -13.60 -36.22
N LEU A 460 -15.94 -14.73 -35.81
CA LEU A 460 -15.16 -15.90 -35.39
C LEU A 460 -14.26 -16.36 -36.54
N LYS A 461 -14.82 -16.47 -37.76
CA LYS A 461 -14.06 -16.84 -38.96
C LYS A 461 -12.94 -15.84 -39.24
N GLN A 462 -13.22 -14.54 -39.20
CA GLN A 462 -12.22 -13.49 -39.39
C GLN A 462 -11.07 -13.61 -38.36
N VAL A 463 -11.39 -13.82 -37.08
CA VAL A 463 -10.38 -14.01 -36.04
C VAL A 463 -9.50 -15.21 -36.30
N MET A 464 -10.08 -16.33 -36.76
CA MET A 464 -9.32 -17.53 -37.07
C MET A 464 -8.47 -17.37 -38.33
N GLU A 465 -8.92 -16.58 -39.33
CA GLU A 465 -8.12 -16.19 -40.50
C GLU A 465 -6.94 -15.30 -40.13
N GLU A 466 -7.15 -14.31 -39.27
CA GLU A 466 -6.08 -13.45 -38.73
C GLU A 466 -5.07 -14.27 -37.91
N LEU A 467 -5.54 -15.23 -37.11
CA LEU A 467 -4.71 -16.16 -36.38
C LEU A 467 -3.88 -17.05 -37.32
N GLN A 468 -4.51 -17.59 -38.38
CA GLN A 468 -3.81 -18.40 -39.39
C GLN A 468 -2.69 -17.60 -40.08
N ALA A 469 -2.98 -16.34 -40.46
CA ALA A 469 -1.98 -15.46 -41.05
C ALA A 469 -0.82 -15.14 -40.08
N SER A 470 -1.14 -14.94 -38.83
CA SER A 470 -0.15 -14.64 -37.77
C SER A 470 0.76 -15.83 -37.49
N VAL A 471 0.17 -17.03 -37.37
CA VAL A 471 0.92 -18.29 -37.17
C VAL A 471 1.80 -18.59 -38.40
N GLY A 472 1.29 -18.32 -39.60
CA GLY A 472 2.04 -18.50 -40.84
C GLY A 472 3.19 -17.51 -41.07
N ALA A 473 3.18 -16.38 -40.36
CA ALA A 473 4.22 -15.36 -40.44
C ALA A 473 5.40 -15.64 -39.49
N VAL A 474 5.29 -16.61 -38.59
CA VAL A 474 6.37 -16.96 -37.63
C VAL A 474 7.56 -17.57 -38.40
N PRO A 475 8.78 -17.05 -38.24
CA PRO A 475 9.95 -17.61 -38.89
C PRO A 475 10.15 -19.08 -38.50
N PRO A 476 10.47 -19.95 -39.44
CA PRO A 476 10.63 -21.38 -39.16
C PRO A 476 11.84 -21.72 -38.28
N GLN A 477 12.69 -20.74 -38.02
CA GLN A 477 13.86 -20.90 -37.16
C GLN A 477 14.02 -19.69 -36.24
N GLN A 478 14.17 -19.96 -34.95
CA GLN A 478 14.49 -18.92 -33.97
C GLN A 478 15.61 -19.37 -33.01
N VAL A 479 16.25 -18.41 -32.36
CA VAL A 479 17.27 -18.70 -31.35
C VAL A 479 16.64 -18.49 -29.96
N VAL A 480 16.45 -19.58 -29.23
CA VAL A 480 15.92 -19.59 -27.87
C VAL A 480 17.03 -20.08 -26.92
N ASN A 481 17.40 -19.27 -25.94
CA ASN A 481 18.48 -19.57 -24.98
C ASN A 481 19.80 -20.00 -25.67
N ASP A 482 20.23 -19.21 -26.68
CA ASP A 482 21.44 -19.45 -27.49
C ASP A 482 21.44 -20.76 -28.30
N LYS A 483 20.28 -21.40 -28.45
CA LYS A 483 20.10 -22.59 -29.28
C LYS A 483 19.12 -22.30 -30.41
N PRO A 484 19.45 -22.66 -31.67
CA PRO A 484 18.48 -22.56 -32.75
C PRO A 484 17.39 -23.62 -32.55
N VAL A 485 16.14 -23.18 -32.58
CA VAL A 485 14.93 -24.04 -32.54
C VAL A 485 14.18 -23.89 -33.86
N PHE A 486 13.79 -25.01 -34.42
CA PHE A 486 12.99 -25.05 -35.66
C PHE A 486 11.55 -25.37 -35.32
N TYR A 487 10.64 -24.52 -35.79
CA TYR A 487 9.19 -24.70 -35.63
C TYR A 487 8.62 -25.26 -36.94
N SER A 488 7.88 -26.35 -36.86
CA SER A 488 7.18 -26.92 -38.00
C SER A 488 5.71 -27.19 -37.67
N ASN A 489 4.84 -27.16 -38.67
CA ASN A 489 3.42 -27.44 -38.52
C ASN A 489 2.70 -26.60 -37.46
N MET A 490 2.98 -25.31 -37.45
CA MET A 490 2.36 -24.38 -36.51
C MET A 490 0.90 -24.14 -36.87
N TYR A 491 -0.02 -24.28 -35.91
CA TYR A 491 -1.43 -23.95 -36.11
C TYR A 491 -2.05 -23.44 -34.79
N GLY A 492 -3.09 -22.64 -34.91
CA GLY A 492 -3.88 -22.15 -33.78
C GLY A 492 -5.17 -22.94 -33.62
N GLU A 493 -5.59 -23.15 -32.38
CA GLU A 493 -6.84 -23.80 -32.05
C GLU A 493 -7.56 -22.95 -31.01
N LEU A 494 -8.81 -22.57 -31.26
CA LEU A 494 -9.68 -21.84 -30.36
C LEU A 494 -10.80 -22.75 -29.87
N THR A 495 -10.81 -23.09 -28.60
CA THR A 495 -11.91 -23.82 -27.97
C THR A 495 -12.83 -22.84 -27.27
N ILE A 496 -14.10 -22.83 -27.60
CA ILE A 496 -15.16 -22.06 -26.95
C ILE A 496 -16.06 -23.04 -26.21
N SER A 497 -16.20 -22.87 -24.91
CA SER A 497 -17.06 -23.69 -24.06
C SER A 497 -17.92 -22.83 -23.14
N ASP A 498 -19.03 -23.37 -22.67
CA ASP A 498 -19.80 -22.72 -21.61
C ASP A 498 -19.02 -22.83 -20.30
N ALA A 499 -18.75 -21.68 -19.65
CA ALA A 499 -17.97 -21.65 -18.43
C ALA A 499 -18.72 -22.34 -17.27
N GLN A 500 -18.06 -23.30 -16.64
CA GLN A 500 -18.60 -23.95 -15.44
C GLN A 500 -18.40 -23.04 -14.22
N THR A 501 -19.41 -22.24 -13.91
CA THR A 501 -19.43 -21.48 -12.65
C THR A 501 -20.16 -22.25 -11.56
N ALA A 502 -19.66 -22.16 -10.33
CA ALA A 502 -20.30 -22.80 -9.15
C ALA A 502 -21.73 -22.28 -8.86
N GLY A 503 -22.20 -21.28 -9.60
CA GLY A 503 -23.52 -20.66 -9.48
C GLY A 503 -24.48 -20.91 -10.67
N GLY A 504 -24.04 -21.58 -11.74
CA GLY A 504 -24.91 -21.90 -12.89
C GLY A 504 -25.34 -20.70 -13.73
N GLU A 505 -24.53 -19.66 -13.84
CA GLU A 505 -24.82 -18.50 -14.70
C GLU A 505 -24.76 -18.87 -16.18
N PRO A 506 -25.87 -18.77 -16.93
CA PRO A 506 -25.98 -19.33 -18.29
C PRO A 506 -25.26 -18.50 -19.38
N ASN A 507 -24.63 -17.39 -19.04
CA ASN A 507 -24.14 -16.40 -20.00
C ASN A 507 -22.62 -16.16 -19.95
N LEU A 508 -21.86 -17.13 -19.45
CA LEU A 508 -20.40 -17.08 -19.43
C LEU A 508 -19.86 -18.08 -20.44
N LYS A 509 -18.96 -17.61 -21.32
CA LYS A 509 -18.21 -18.47 -22.22
C LYS A 509 -16.73 -18.46 -21.87
N GLU A 510 -16.12 -19.63 -21.83
CA GLU A 510 -14.68 -19.80 -21.69
C GLU A 510 -14.08 -19.98 -23.07
N LEU A 511 -13.06 -19.16 -23.38
CA LEU A 511 -12.27 -19.25 -24.60
C LEU A 511 -10.88 -19.74 -24.25
N VAL A 512 -10.46 -20.84 -24.85
CA VAL A 512 -9.12 -21.39 -24.68
C VAL A 512 -8.45 -21.35 -26.06
N LEU A 513 -7.43 -20.49 -26.21
CA LEU A 513 -6.61 -20.41 -27.40
C LEU A 513 -5.37 -21.27 -27.22
N GLY A 514 -5.21 -22.28 -28.05
CA GLY A 514 -4.03 -23.12 -28.10
C GLY A 514 -3.21 -22.81 -29.36
N ILE A 515 -1.89 -22.71 -29.24
CA ILE A 515 -0.98 -22.69 -30.37
C ILE A 515 -0.16 -23.95 -30.32
N HIS A 516 -0.19 -24.70 -31.38
CA HIS A 516 0.47 -25.98 -31.50
C HIS A 516 1.61 -25.88 -32.51
N TRP A 517 2.74 -26.48 -32.22
CA TRP A 517 3.87 -26.60 -33.15
C TRP A 517 4.70 -27.83 -32.84
N ASN A 518 5.53 -28.25 -33.80
CA ASN A 518 6.53 -29.25 -33.56
C ASN A 518 7.90 -28.56 -33.42
N GLU A 519 8.53 -28.67 -32.27
CA GLU A 519 9.92 -28.29 -32.07
C GLU A 519 10.84 -29.38 -32.60
N GLN A 520 11.70 -29.02 -33.54
CA GLN A 520 12.82 -29.85 -33.93
C GLN A 520 14.10 -29.20 -33.43
N PRO A 521 14.77 -29.75 -32.40
CA PRO A 521 16.13 -29.38 -32.11
C PRO A 521 17.05 -29.75 -33.27
N ILE A 522 18.23 -29.09 -33.36
CA ILE A 522 19.26 -29.42 -34.36
C ILE A 522 19.65 -30.91 -34.30
N ASP A 523 19.38 -31.56 -33.15
CA ASP A 523 19.50 -33.02 -33.00
C ASP A 523 18.11 -33.65 -33.29
N PRO A 524 17.97 -34.37 -34.44
CA PRO A 524 16.66 -34.85 -34.92
C PRO A 524 16.07 -35.99 -34.06
N VAL A 525 16.66 -36.36 -32.95
CA VAL A 525 16.26 -37.56 -32.18
C VAL A 525 15.25 -37.28 -31.06
N ASN A 526 15.06 -36.00 -30.62
CA ASN A 526 14.25 -35.69 -29.46
C ASN A 526 13.28 -34.50 -29.65
N GLY A 527 12.69 -34.30 -30.82
CA GLY A 527 11.66 -33.25 -31.01
C GLY A 527 10.46 -33.50 -30.08
N GLN A 528 10.18 -32.57 -29.17
CA GLN A 528 8.96 -32.60 -28.37
C GLN A 528 7.92 -31.65 -28.97
N PRO A 529 6.62 -31.99 -28.95
CA PRO A 529 5.56 -31.08 -29.35
C PRO A 529 5.51 -29.89 -28.38
N GLY A 530 5.58 -28.69 -28.93
CA GLY A 530 5.38 -27.45 -28.19
C GLY A 530 3.91 -27.11 -28.11
N TYR A 531 3.46 -26.57 -27.01
CA TYR A 531 2.06 -26.25 -26.76
C TYR A 531 1.91 -25.04 -25.86
N PHE A 532 1.16 -24.00 -26.29
CA PHE A 532 0.78 -22.83 -25.50
C PHE A 532 -0.74 -22.74 -25.37
N VAL A 533 -1.24 -22.44 -24.17
CA VAL A 533 -2.67 -22.24 -23.91
C VAL A 533 -2.92 -20.91 -23.24
N TYR A 534 -3.88 -20.16 -23.79
CA TYR A 534 -4.45 -18.96 -23.13
C TYR A 534 -5.93 -19.22 -22.85
N THR A 535 -6.37 -18.95 -21.62
CA THR A 535 -7.77 -19.09 -21.22
C THR A 535 -8.38 -17.71 -21.02
N TYR A 536 -9.53 -17.45 -21.64
CA TYR A 536 -10.31 -16.22 -21.48
C TYR A 536 -11.75 -16.55 -21.13
N VAL A 537 -12.38 -15.71 -20.30
CA VAL A 537 -13.80 -15.81 -19.98
C VAL A 537 -14.49 -14.54 -20.45
N SER A 538 -15.55 -14.68 -21.25
CA SER A 538 -16.38 -13.59 -21.74
C SER A 538 -17.79 -13.68 -21.16
N VAL A 539 -18.37 -12.53 -20.84
CA VAL A 539 -19.75 -12.40 -20.34
C VAL A 539 -20.61 -11.77 -21.42
N ASP A 540 -21.86 -12.27 -21.60
CA ASP A 540 -22.82 -11.67 -22.52
C ASP A 540 -23.17 -10.24 -22.11
N SER A 541 -22.86 -9.28 -22.99
CA SER A 541 -23.17 -7.85 -22.79
C SER A 541 -24.68 -7.53 -22.99
N ASN A 542 -25.47 -8.47 -23.51
CA ASN A 542 -26.90 -8.31 -23.78
C ASN A 542 -27.79 -8.83 -22.65
N TYR A 543 -27.23 -9.26 -21.52
CA TYR A 543 -28.03 -9.59 -20.35
C TYR A 543 -28.62 -8.30 -19.75
N SER A 544 -29.65 -7.77 -20.40
CA SER A 544 -30.59 -6.89 -19.73
C SER A 544 -31.35 -7.79 -18.75
N SER A 545 -31.19 -7.56 -17.45
CA SER A 545 -32.10 -8.07 -16.44
C SER A 545 -33.52 -7.73 -16.88
N GLY A 546 -34.20 -8.65 -17.53
CA GLY A 546 -35.63 -8.60 -17.76
C GLY A 546 -36.26 -8.60 -16.37
N GLY A 547 -36.56 -7.40 -15.89
CA GLY A 547 -37.42 -7.25 -14.75
C GLY A 547 -38.83 -7.66 -15.16
N ASP A 548 -39.37 -8.56 -14.40
CA ASP A 548 -40.76 -8.62 -13.96
C ASP A 548 -40.78 -8.83 -12.46
#